data_e32883954ab1e6ca80a4951139d4f56d
#
_entry.id   e32883954ab1e6ca80a4951139d4f56d
#
_cell.length_a   1.000
_cell.length_b   1.000
_cell.length_c   1.000
_cell.angle_alpha   90.00
_cell.angle_beta   90.00
_cell.angle_gamma   90.00
#
_symmetry.space_group_name_H-M   'P 1'
#
loop_
_entity.id
_entity.type
_entity.pdbx_description
1 polymer ?
#
loop_
_entity_poly.entity_id
_entity_poly.type
_entity_poly.pdbx_seq_one_letter_code
_entity_poly.pdbx_strand_id
1 'polypeptide(L)'
;HRLCMSDTEAGHVSVLGAFSPAENKLNILLLAVPVTCYFAYIAEDESLAFFSSLVAIMPLAFLMGRATEEIALYTSESLGGLLNATFGNAAEMIIALLAIYAASQADTSTLEGLATEQLMVGLVQASLIGSILGNLLLVMGLAFLWGGINYSEQKFSDSQVSSNGSLMLLAMIVLIIPTVFNSTVGGTEGEEGVEQLSHIAAIVLLLLYGLFLYFQFKSHVDLFATETHHHEAPEMTKKDAIILLVVATILVSWMAEVLVHSVEYAADDMGLPHLFIGVILLPLFGNAAEHFTAVVVAGKDKMDLSFAISMGSSTQIAVFVAPVMILVAWAMNVPLTFEFGMLETVAAFLSVLIVNVIAADGKSNWLEGALLLGTYIVLGAAFLVHP
;
A
#
# COMPACT_ATOMS: atom_id res chain seq x y z
N HIS A 1 13.57 54.07 -11.32
CA HIS A 1 12.20 53.74 -10.90
C HIS A 1 12.15 52.27 -10.53
N ARG A 2 12.23 52.05 -9.22
CA ARG A 2 11.98 50.74 -8.62
C ARG A 2 10.50 50.48 -8.66
N LEU A 3 10.10 49.42 -9.36
CA LEU A 3 8.82 48.76 -9.11
C LEU A 3 9.11 47.56 -8.22
N CYS A 4 8.73 47.70 -6.98
CA CYS A 4 8.55 46.58 -6.07
C CYS A 4 7.49 45.65 -6.68
N MET A 5 7.91 44.50 -7.16
CA MET A 5 7.00 43.37 -7.28
C MET A 5 6.87 42.80 -5.85
N SER A 6 5.67 42.90 -5.31
CA SER A 6 5.27 42.27 -4.07
C SER A 6 5.51 40.78 -4.19
N ASP A 7 6.40 40.27 -3.33
CA ASP A 7 6.43 38.87 -2.98
C ASP A 7 5.02 38.52 -2.48
N THR A 8 4.23 37.87 -3.30
CA THR A 8 3.07 37.11 -2.84
C THR A 8 3.65 36.03 -1.93
N GLU A 9 3.53 36.23 -0.63
CA GLU A 9 3.71 35.19 0.37
C GLU A 9 2.86 34.00 -0.09
N ALA A 10 3.50 32.92 -0.54
CA ALA A 10 2.86 31.62 -0.68
C ALA A 10 2.34 31.30 0.72
N GLY A 11 1.01 31.28 0.89
CA GLY A 11 0.40 31.12 2.21
C GLY A 11 0.81 29.77 2.79
N HIS A 12 1.59 29.78 3.85
CA HIS A 12 1.96 28.56 4.55
C HIS A 12 0.71 27.88 5.10
N VAL A 13 0.48 26.63 4.68
CA VAL A 13 -0.59 25.79 5.22
C VAL A 13 -0.21 25.37 6.63
N SER A 14 -1.02 25.74 7.62
CA SER A 14 -0.82 25.30 9.01
C SER A 14 -1.29 23.85 9.20
N VAL A 15 -0.86 23.21 10.29
CA VAL A 15 -1.32 21.85 10.66
C VAL A 15 -2.84 21.76 10.65
N LEU A 16 -3.55 22.70 11.28
CA LEU A 16 -5.02 22.72 11.29
C LEU A 16 -5.60 22.98 9.91
N GLY A 17 -4.96 23.80 9.08
CA GLY A 17 -5.33 24.04 7.70
C GLY A 17 -5.30 22.75 6.89
N ALA A 18 -4.29 21.90 7.08
CA ALA A 18 -4.15 20.63 6.38
C ALA A 18 -5.36 19.67 6.58
N PHE A 19 -6.03 19.73 7.73
CA PHE A 19 -7.25 18.97 8.01
C PHE A 19 -8.52 19.57 7.37
N SER A 20 -8.43 20.77 6.79
CA SER A 20 -9.60 21.46 6.23
C SER A 20 -10.08 20.81 4.94
N PRO A 21 -11.42 20.63 4.78
CA PRO A 21 -12.01 20.22 3.50
C PRO A 21 -11.78 21.23 2.36
N ALA A 22 -11.43 22.49 2.69
CA ALA A 22 -11.08 23.50 1.69
C ALA A 22 -9.74 23.22 1.00
N GLU A 23 -8.78 22.61 1.72
CA GLU A 23 -7.50 22.16 1.17
C GLU A 23 -7.66 20.90 0.32
N ASN A 24 -8.37 19.92 0.86
CA ASN A 24 -8.68 18.70 0.13
C ASN A 24 -10.08 18.20 0.48
N LYS A 25 -10.90 17.94 -0.54
CA LYS A 25 -12.27 17.44 -0.37
C LYS A 25 -12.34 16.08 0.33
N LEU A 26 -11.27 15.27 0.23
CA LEU A 26 -11.16 13.98 0.91
C LEU A 26 -11.24 14.15 2.45
N ASN A 27 -10.82 15.31 2.97
CA ASN A 27 -10.87 15.61 4.40
C ASN A 27 -12.31 15.68 4.98
N ILE A 28 -13.36 15.72 4.15
CA ILE A 28 -14.74 15.55 4.60
C ILE A 28 -14.91 14.18 5.29
N LEU A 29 -14.20 13.17 4.82
CA LEU A 29 -14.24 11.81 5.38
C LEU A 29 -13.60 11.71 6.78
N LEU A 30 -12.88 12.75 7.26
CA LEU A 30 -12.41 12.82 8.65
C LEU A 30 -13.57 12.80 9.66
N LEU A 31 -14.79 13.13 9.24
CA LEU A 31 -15.98 12.93 10.05
C LEU A 31 -16.21 11.46 10.43
N ALA A 32 -15.64 10.52 9.70
CA ALA A 32 -15.68 9.11 10.05
C ALA A 32 -14.90 8.80 11.35
N VAL A 33 -13.89 9.61 11.74
CA VAL A 33 -13.13 9.40 12.98
C VAL A 33 -14.04 9.44 14.22
N PRO A 34 -14.79 10.52 14.50
CA PRO A 34 -15.71 10.53 15.64
C PRO A 34 -16.87 9.53 15.49
N VAL A 35 -17.28 9.20 14.26
CA VAL A 35 -18.30 8.16 14.01
C VAL A 35 -17.76 6.78 14.40
N THR A 36 -16.52 6.47 14.04
CA THR A 36 -15.83 5.23 14.47
C THR A 36 -15.74 5.14 15.99
N CYS A 37 -15.32 6.23 16.65
CA CYS A 37 -15.26 6.27 18.11
C CYS A 37 -16.63 6.04 18.76
N TYR A 38 -17.70 6.58 18.16
CA TYR A 38 -19.05 6.36 18.65
C TYR A 38 -19.46 4.89 18.56
N PHE A 39 -19.26 4.24 17.41
CA PHE A 39 -19.62 2.83 17.23
C PHE A 39 -18.72 1.90 18.05
N ALA A 40 -17.42 2.15 18.12
CA ALA A 40 -16.48 1.29 18.85
C ALA A 40 -16.65 1.35 20.38
N TYR A 41 -16.96 2.53 20.95
CA TYR A 41 -16.89 2.73 22.40
C TYR A 41 -18.22 3.09 23.08
N ILE A 42 -19.26 3.47 22.31
CA ILE A 42 -20.56 3.89 22.89
C ILE A 42 -21.68 2.99 22.43
N ALA A 43 -21.80 2.75 21.12
CA ALA A 43 -22.83 1.87 20.58
C ALA A 43 -22.43 0.39 20.63
N GLU A 44 -21.14 0.09 20.75
CA GLU A 44 -20.57 -1.27 20.77
C GLU A 44 -21.02 -2.08 19.55
N ASP A 45 -21.05 -1.42 18.37
CA ASP A 45 -21.39 -2.04 17.09
C ASP A 45 -20.10 -2.25 16.28
N GLU A 46 -19.54 -3.45 16.37
CA GLU A 46 -18.26 -3.80 15.78
C GLU A 46 -18.29 -3.73 14.24
N SER A 47 -19.40 -4.10 13.61
CA SER A 47 -19.52 -4.05 12.15
C SER A 47 -19.49 -2.61 11.62
N LEU A 48 -20.21 -1.70 12.26
CA LEU A 48 -20.18 -0.28 11.91
C LEU A 48 -18.87 0.38 12.32
N ALA A 49 -18.24 -0.05 13.41
CA ALA A 49 -16.89 0.38 13.81
C ALA A 49 -15.86 -0.01 12.76
N PHE A 50 -15.92 -1.24 12.24
CA PHE A 50 -15.04 -1.71 11.16
C PHE A 50 -15.14 -0.84 9.91
N PHE A 51 -16.36 -0.67 9.34
CA PHE A 51 -16.53 0.10 8.10
C PHE A 51 -16.21 1.58 8.27
N SER A 52 -16.61 2.18 9.38
CA SER A 52 -16.29 3.58 9.65
C SER A 52 -14.79 3.81 9.84
N SER A 53 -14.06 2.85 10.45
CA SER A 53 -12.60 2.92 10.58
C SER A 53 -11.88 2.83 9.23
N LEU A 54 -12.34 1.95 8.31
CA LEU A 54 -11.83 1.90 6.93
C LEU A 54 -11.97 3.26 6.24
N VAL A 55 -13.15 3.88 6.35
CA VAL A 55 -13.41 5.21 5.75
C VAL A 55 -12.55 6.30 6.41
N ALA A 56 -12.33 6.22 7.74
CA ALA A 56 -11.52 7.19 8.48
C ALA A 56 -10.02 7.10 8.11
N ILE A 57 -9.51 5.90 7.83
CA ILE A 57 -8.11 5.69 7.46
C ILE A 57 -7.76 6.39 6.14
N MET A 58 -8.67 6.45 5.15
CA MET A 58 -8.41 7.06 3.84
C MET A 58 -7.86 8.49 3.91
N PRO A 59 -8.57 9.47 4.51
CA PRO A 59 -8.05 10.83 4.61
C PRO A 59 -6.83 10.96 5.53
N LEU A 60 -6.72 10.11 6.54
CA LEU A 60 -5.58 10.13 7.48
C LEU A 60 -4.31 9.60 6.79
N ALA A 61 -4.39 8.55 5.99
CA ALA A 61 -3.29 8.06 5.17
C ALA A 61 -2.86 9.11 4.14
N PHE A 62 -3.81 9.82 3.52
CA PHE A 62 -3.50 10.95 2.64
C PHE A 62 -2.73 12.07 3.37
N LEU A 63 -3.13 12.43 4.58
CA LEU A 63 -2.42 13.44 5.38
C LEU A 63 -1.01 12.98 5.77
N MET A 64 -0.81 11.68 6.05
CA MET A 64 0.52 11.11 6.29
C MET A 64 1.41 11.23 5.04
N GLY A 65 0.89 10.85 3.87
CA GLY A 65 1.61 10.98 2.59
C GLY A 65 2.01 12.41 2.32
N ARG A 66 1.07 13.37 2.41
CA ARG A 66 1.33 14.81 2.25
C ARG A 66 2.40 15.31 3.21
N ALA A 67 2.31 14.96 4.49
CA ALA A 67 3.31 15.36 5.48
C ALA A 67 4.71 14.82 5.15
N THR A 68 4.79 13.60 4.65
CA THR A 68 6.04 12.95 4.23
C THR A 68 6.64 13.63 3.01
N GLU A 69 5.83 13.94 2.00
CA GLU A 69 6.24 14.70 0.82
C GLU A 69 6.79 16.07 1.19
N GLU A 70 6.09 16.82 2.06
CA GLU A 70 6.55 18.09 2.56
C GLU A 70 7.89 18.00 3.33
N ILE A 71 8.08 16.96 4.16
CA ILE A 71 9.35 16.73 4.86
C ILE A 71 10.46 16.39 3.85
N ALA A 72 10.15 15.63 2.81
CA ALA A 72 11.10 15.24 1.78
C ALA A 72 11.68 16.45 1.05
N LEU A 73 10.89 17.52 0.83
CA LEU A 73 11.36 18.78 0.22
C LEU A 73 12.44 19.49 1.05
N TYR A 74 12.54 19.20 2.35
CA TYR A 74 13.58 19.75 3.26
C TYR A 74 14.79 18.84 3.42
N THR A 75 14.86 17.73 2.69
CA THR A 75 15.93 16.72 2.82
C THR A 75 16.67 16.54 1.49
N SER A 76 17.71 15.69 1.48
CA SER A 76 18.33 15.29 0.21
C SER A 76 17.39 14.39 -0.58
N GLU A 77 17.53 14.40 -1.91
CA GLU A 77 16.72 13.56 -2.82
C GLU A 77 16.71 12.08 -2.40
N SER A 78 17.86 11.54 -2.01
CA SER A 78 17.99 10.15 -1.55
C SER A 78 17.23 9.90 -0.25
N LEU A 79 17.30 10.84 0.70
CA LEU A 79 16.60 10.70 1.98
C LEU A 79 15.10 10.96 1.82
N GLY A 80 14.73 11.91 0.98
CA GLY A 80 13.33 12.18 0.62
C GLY A 80 12.67 10.97 -0.04
N GLY A 81 13.37 10.34 -1.01
CA GLY A 81 12.90 9.11 -1.64
C GLY A 81 12.74 7.94 -0.66
N LEU A 82 13.70 7.77 0.28
CA LEU A 82 13.58 6.75 1.32
C LEU A 82 12.41 7.02 2.28
N LEU A 83 12.20 8.27 2.67
CA LEU A 83 11.06 8.67 3.51
C LEU A 83 9.74 8.38 2.81
N ASN A 84 9.63 8.77 1.53
CA ASN A 84 8.42 8.51 0.75
C ASN A 84 8.16 7.00 0.56
N ALA A 85 9.19 6.22 0.27
CA ALA A 85 9.10 4.77 0.15
C ALA A 85 8.65 4.09 1.45
N THR A 86 9.04 4.64 2.61
CA THR A 86 8.69 4.07 3.93
C THR A 86 7.32 4.52 4.38
N PHE A 87 7.02 5.82 4.30
CA PHE A 87 5.78 6.39 4.83
C PHE A 87 4.65 6.41 3.80
N GLY A 88 4.93 6.21 2.51
CA GLY A 88 3.90 5.98 1.49
C GLY A 88 3.02 4.78 1.81
N ASN A 89 3.63 3.69 2.29
CA ASN A 89 2.94 2.46 2.69
C ASN A 89 2.73 2.35 4.22
N ALA A 90 2.78 3.47 4.96
CA ALA A 90 2.77 3.44 6.42
C ALA A 90 1.41 2.98 6.98
N ALA A 91 0.30 3.27 6.32
CA ALA A 91 -1.02 2.82 6.77
C ALA A 91 -1.11 1.28 6.75
N GLU A 92 -0.67 0.64 5.66
CA GLU A 92 -0.60 -0.82 5.57
C GLU A 92 0.35 -1.42 6.61
N MET A 93 1.52 -0.80 6.78
CA MET A 93 2.48 -1.25 7.79
C MET A 93 1.90 -1.17 9.19
N ILE A 94 1.17 -0.10 9.53
CA ILE A 94 0.53 0.07 10.84
C ILE A 94 -0.55 -1.00 11.04
N ILE A 95 -1.43 -1.22 10.06
CA ILE A 95 -2.47 -2.25 10.12
C ILE A 95 -1.83 -3.64 10.30
N ALA A 96 -0.82 -3.97 9.50
CA ALA A 96 -0.11 -5.24 9.58
C ALA A 96 0.60 -5.42 10.93
N LEU A 97 1.27 -4.38 11.45
CA LEU A 97 1.94 -4.41 12.76
C LEU A 97 0.94 -4.63 13.90
N LEU A 98 -0.23 -4.00 13.85
CA LEU A 98 -1.28 -4.19 14.86
C LEU A 98 -1.89 -5.59 14.78
N ALA A 99 -2.08 -6.14 13.58
CA ALA A 99 -2.53 -7.52 13.40
C ALA A 99 -1.49 -8.55 13.92
N ILE A 100 -0.19 -8.33 13.63
CA ILE A 100 0.90 -9.15 14.19
C ILE A 100 0.94 -9.04 15.74
N TYR A 101 0.74 -7.82 16.26
CA TYR A 101 0.67 -7.61 17.70
C TYR A 101 -0.53 -8.35 18.31
N ALA A 102 -1.72 -8.27 17.71
CA ALA A 102 -2.90 -9.01 18.15
C ALA A 102 -2.66 -10.53 18.11
N ALA A 103 -2.05 -11.05 17.04
CA ALA A 103 -1.65 -12.45 16.94
C ALA A 103 -0.69 -12.85 18.07
N SER A 104 0.29 -12.00 18.40
CA SER A 104 1.27 -12.28 19.48
C SER A 104 0.67 -12.30 20.89
N GLN A 105 -0.49 -11.68 21.09
CA GLN A 105 -1.21 -11.66 22.38
C GLN A 105 -2.22 -12.81 22.50
N ALA A 106 -2.49 -13.53 21.43
CA ALA A 106 -3.45 -14.64 21.42
C ALA A 106 -2.94 -15.81 22.30
N ASP A 107 -3.82 -16.37 23.13
CA ASP A 107 -3.50 -17.55 23.94
C ASP A 107 -3.60 -18.82 23.08
N THR A 108 -2.52 -19.19 22.44
CA THR A 108 -2.44 -20.35 21.54
C THR A 108 -2.61 -21.71 22.27
N SER A 109 -2.74 -21.73 23.59
CA SER A 109 -3.14 -22.92 24.32
C SER A 109 -4.64 -23.25 24.22
N THR A 110 -5.44 -22.28 23.74
CA THR A 110 -6.88 -22.40 23.50
C THR A 110 -7.20 -22.48 22.02
N LEU A 111 -8.34 -23.11 21.66
CA LEU A 111 -8.80 -23.15 20.27
C LEU A 111 -9.15 -21.75 19.73
N GLU A 112 -9.73 -20.92 20.58
CA GLU A 112 -10.10 -19.53 20.23
C GLU A 112 -8.85 -18.69 19.96
N GLY A 113 -7.83 -18.75 20.81
CA GLY A 113 -6.58 -18.03 20.59
C GLY A 113 -5.82 -18.51 19.36
N LEU A 114 -5.82 -19.83 19.07
CA LEU A 114 -5.26 -20.35 17.81
C LEU A 114 -6.02 -19.80 16.59
N ALA A 115 -7.35 -19.73 16.64
CA ALA A 115 -8.16 -19.17 15.56
C ALA A 115 -7.86 -17.69 15.35
N THR A 116 -7.74 -16.91 16.44
CA THR A 116 -7.36 -15.49 16.38
C THR A 116 -5.96 -15.30 15.78
N GLU A 117 -4.97 -16.07 16.20
CA GLU A 117 -3.62 -16.00 15.63
C GLU A 117 -3.65 -16.28 14.11
N GLN A 118 -4.32 -17.35 13.69
CA GLN A 118 -4.44 -17.73 12.28
C GLN A 118 -5.18 -16.66 11.47
N LEU A 119 -6.25 -16.09 12.02
CA LEU A 119 -7.00 -15.00 11.39
C LEU A 119 -6.10 -13.79 11.16
N MET A 120 -5.38 -13.35 12.19
CA MET A 120 -4.52 -12.17 12.11
C MET A 120 -3.34 -12.37 11.14
N VAL A 121 -2.71 -13.55 11.17
CA VAL A 121 -1.65 -13.92 10.21
C VAL A 121 -2.21 -13.94 8.78
N GLY A 122 -3.34 -14.59 8.55
CA GLY A 122 -4.00 -14.63 7.25
C GLY A 122 -4.41 -13.25 6.75
N LEU A 123 -4.87 -12.37 7.65
CA LEU A 123 -5.22 -10.99 7.31
C LEU A 123 -4.01 -10.19 6.80
N VAL A 124 -2.85 -10.33 7.46
CA VAL A 124 -1.60 -9.69 7.02
C VAL A 124 -1.18 -10.22 5.65
N GLN A 125 -1.15 -11.55 5.46
CA GLN A 125 -0.80 -12.17 4.18
C GLN A 125 -1.74 -11.69 3.06
N ALA A 126 -3.05 -11.73 3.29
CA ALA A 126 -4.06 -11.29 2.35
C ALA A 126 -3.92 -9.80 2.00
N SER A 127 -3.66 -8.93 3.00
CA SER A 127 -3.50 -7.49 2.77
C SER A 127 -2.25 -7.15 1.94
N LEU A 128 -1.14 -7.85 2.15
CA LEU A 128 0.08 -7.68 1.36
C LEU A 128 -0.15 -8.03 -0.12
N ILE A 129 -0.75 -9.19 -0.38
CA ILE A 129 -1.10 -9.59 -1.76
C ILE A 129 -2.14 -8.66 -2.36
N GLY A 130 -3.16 -8.29 -1.57
CA GLY A 130 -4.22 -7.38 -2.00
C GLY A 130 -3.72 -6.00 -2.38
N SER A 131 -2.74 -5.45 -1.64
CA SER A 131 -2.11 -4.17 -1.98
C SER A 131 -1.35 -4.24 -3.30
N ILE A 132 -0.65 -5.35 -3.57
CA ILE A 132 -0.01 -5.58 -4.87
C ILE A 132 -1.05 -5.65 -5.99
N LEU A 133 -2.10 -6.47 -5.82
CA LEU A 133 -3.18 -6.61 -6.81
C LEU A 133 -3.93 -5.31 -7.03
N GLY A 134 -4.25 -4.58 -5.95
CA GLY A 134 -4.94 -3.30 -6.00
C GLY A 134 -4.15 -2.27 -6.81
N ASN A 135 -2.88 -2.11 -6.53
CA ASN A 135 -2.04 -1.15 -7.25
C ASN A 135 -1.83 -1.53 -8.72
N LEU A 136 -1.59 -2.80 -9.02
CA LEU A 136 -1.32 -3.26 -10.40
C LEU A 136 -2.56 -3.36 -11.26
N LEU A 137 -3.69 -3.81 -10.72
CA LEU A 137 -4.89 -4.06 -11.53
C LEU A 137 -5.93 -2.95 -11.38
N LEU A 138 -6.25 -2.54 -10.15
CA LEU A 138 -7.28 -1.52 -9.91
C LEU A 138 -6.75 -0.12 -10.24
N VAL A 139 -5.66 0.29 -9.62
CA VAL A 139 -5.15 1.67 -9.74
C VAL A 139 -4.61 1.92 -11.12
N MET A 140 -3.72 1.06 -11.61
CA MET A 140 -3.18 1.18 -12.96
C MET A 140 -4.29 1.05 -14.00
N GLY A 141 -5.26 0.14 -13.78
CA GLY A 141 -6.43 -0.01 -14.64
C GLY A 141 -7.29 1.25 -14.69
N LEU A 142 -7.58 1.88 -13.54
CA LEU A 142 -8.31 3.16 -13.48
C LEU A 142 -7.52 4.29 -14.13
N ALA A 143 -6.21 4.35 -13.90
CA ALA A 143 -5.33 5.36 -14.48
C ALA A 143 -5.28 5.26 -16.02
N PHE A 144 -5.08 4.06 -16.55
CA PHE A 144 -5.07 3.82 -18.00
C PHE A 144 -6.43 4.06 -18.63
N LEU A 145 -7.53 3.67 -17.96
CA LEU A 145 -8.88 3.91 -18.45
C LEU A 145 -9.19 5.41 -18.45
N TRP A 146 -8.97 6.11 -17.33
CA TRP A 146 -9.25 7.54 -17.20
C TRP A 146 -8.36 8.40 -18.10
N GLY A 147 -7.06 8.08 -18.13
CA GLY A 147 -6.12 8.74 -19.03
C GLY A 147 -6.47 8.50 -20.51
N GLY A 148 -6.74 7.25 -20.87
CA GLY A 148 -7.06 6.84 -22.23
C GLY A 148 -8.43 7.31 -22.76
N ILE A 149 -9.37 7.69 -21.89
CA ILE A 149 -10.60 8.39 -22.28
C ILE A 149 -10.30 9.84 -22.69
N ASN A 150 -9.35 10.49 -21.98
CA ASN A 150 -8.98 11.88 -22.27
C ASN A 150 -7.93 12.02 -23.38
N TYR A 151 -7.07 11.01 -23.55
CA TYR A 151 -5.96 10.99 -24.51
C TYR A 151 -5.96 9.65 -25.25
N SER A 152 -5.78 9.65 -26.57
CA SER A 152 -5.81 8.43 -27.39
C SER A 152 -4.70 7.43 -27.03
N GLU A 153 -3.55 7.93 -26.61
CA GLU A 153 -2.37 7.16 -26.20
C GLU A 153 -1.56 8.04 -25.24
N GLN A 154 -1.09 7.46 -24.13
CA GLN A 154 -0.18 8.14 -23.22
C GLN A 154 1.12 7.34 -23.13
N LYS A 155 2.24 8.01 -22.87
CA LYS A 155 3.57 7.39 -22.83
C LYS A 155 4.14 7.47 -21.44
N PHE A 156 5.00 6.50 -21.12
CA PHE A 156 5.81 6.47 -19.91
C PHE A 156 7.20 5.89 -20.17
N SER A 157 8.14 6.11 -19.26
CA SER A 157 9.56 5.82 -19.44
C SER A 157 9.86 4.33 -19.52
N ASP A 158 10.46 3.88 -20.64
CA ASP A 158 10.91 2.50 -20.84
C ASP A 158 11.90 2.05 -19.76
N SER A 159 12.74 2.96 -19.26
CA SER A 159 13.74 2.64 -18.22
C SER A 159 13.09 2.36 -16.87
N GLN A 160 12.05 3.12 -16.50
CA GLN A 160 11.27 2.88 -15.28
C GLN A 160 10.51 1.55 -15.35
N VAL A 161 9.86 1.28 -16.50
CA VAL A 161 9.16 0.01 -16.75
C VAL A 161 10.11 -1.17 -16.60
N SER A 162 11.25 -1.13 -17.28
CA SER A 162 12.21 -2.22 -17.29
C SER A 162 12.80 -2.49 -15.90
N SER A 163 13.19 -1.43 -15.17
CA SER A 163 13.83 -1.57 -13.85
C SER A 163 12.85 -2.02 -12.78
N ASN A 164 11.72 -1.34 -12.64
CA ASN A 164 10.69 -1.68 -11.64
C ASN A 164 10.01 -3.02 -11.97
N GLY A 165 9.69 -3.25 -13.24
CA GLY A 165 9.07 -4.49 -13.68
C GLY A 165 9.93 -5.72 -13.46
N SER A 166 11.24 -5.62 -13.73
CA SER A 166 12.19 -6.70 -13.47
C SER A 166 12.34 -6.99 -11.98
N LEU A 167 12.48 -5.94 -11.15
CA LEU A 167 12.57 -6.09 -9.70
C LEU A 167 11.29 -6.72 -9.13
N MET A 168 10.12 -6.24 -9.58
CA MET A 168 8.83 -6.76 -9.14
C MET A 168 8.64 -8.23 -9.52
N LEU A 169 8.99 -8.61 -10.75
CA LEU A 169 8.89 -10.00 -11.21
C LEU A 169 9.81 -10.93 -10.41
N LEU A 170 11.05 -10.52 -10.16
CA LEU A 170 11.99 -11.27 -9.33
C LEU A 170 11.52 -11.37 -7.88
N ALA A 171 10.99 -10.27 -7.32
CA ALA A 171 10.41 -10.28 -5.98
C ALA A 171 9.24 -11.27 -5.88
N MET A 172 8.35 -11.30 -6.87
CA MET A 172 7.24 -12.26 -6.89
C MET A 172 7.73 -13.71 -6.97
N ILE A 173 8.78 -14.01 -7.73
CA ILE A 173 9.37 -15.36 -7.74
C ILE A 173 9.85 -15.74 -6.33
N VAL A 174 10.57 -14.83 -5.65
CA VAL A 174 11.07 -15.09 -4.29
C VAL A 174 9.92 -15.28 -3.29
N LEU A 175 8.86 -14.46 -3.37
CA LEU A 175 7.69 -14.55 -2.49
C LEU A 175 6.90 -15.85 -2.68
N ILE A 176 6.88 -16.40 -3.88
CA ILE A 176 6.11 -17.61 -4.22
C ILE A 176 6.85 -18.90 -3.84
N ILE A 177 8.18 -18.87 -3.77
CA ILE A 177 8.99 -20.07 -3.49
C ILE A 177 8.55 -20.82 -2.22
N PRO A 178 8.27 -20.18 -1.06
CA PRO A 178 7.83 -20.89 0.13
C PRO A 178 6.51 -21.66 -0.08
N THR A 179 5.53 -21.05 -0.75
CA THR A 179 4.24 -21.69 -1.09
C THR A 179 4.45 -22.92 -1.99
N VAL A 180 5.25 -22.79 -3.05
CA VAL A 180 5.55 -23.91 -3.96
C VAL A 180 6.34 -25.01 -3.23
N PHE A 181 7.27 -24.65 -2.36
CA PHE A 181 8.04 -25.59 -1.57
C PHE A 181 7.11 -26.44 -0.69
N ASN A 182 6.21 -25.82 0.07
CA ASN A 182 5.28 -26.53 0.93
C ASN A 182 4.35 -27.47 0.11
N SER A 183 3.89 -27.03 -1.06
CA SER A 183 3.03 -27.86 -1.93
C SER A 183 3.75 -29.10 -2.46
N THR A 184 5.08 -29.12 -2.49
CA THR A 184 5.90 -30.23 -3.01
C THR A 184 6.44 -31.14 -1.91
N VAL A 185 6.80 -30.61 -0.76
CA VAL A 185 7.37 -31.38 0.36
C VAL A 185 6.27 -31.84 1.31
N GLY A 186 5.42 -30.91 1.77
CA GLY A 186 4.32 -31.19 2.70
C GLY A 186 4.74 -31.65 4.09
N GLY A 187 3.78 -31.77 5.00
CA GLY A 187 3.98 -32.22 6.37
C GLY A 187 4.88 -31.30 7.20
N THR A 188 5.36 -31.80 8.33
CA THR A 188 6.19 -31.03 9.28
C THR A 188 7.51 -30.51 8.67
N GLU A 189 8.13 -31.29 7.79
CA GLU A 189 9.34 -30.86 7.06
C GLU A 189 9.03 -29.71 6.09
N GLY A 190 7.82 -29.71 5.51
CA GLY A 190 7.34 -28.62 4.67
C GLY A 190 7.15 -27.34 5.47
N GLU A 191 6.49 -27.41 6.61
CA GLU A 191 6.21 -26.26 7.50
C GLU A 191 7.50 -25.63 8.02
N GLU A 192 8.45 -26.43 8.54
CA GLU A 192 9.75 -25.94 9.00
C GLU A 192 10.56 -25.32 7.85
N GLY A 193 10.51 -25.92 6.65
CA GLY A 193 11.18 -25.40 5.47
C GLY A 193 10.60 -24.06 4.98
N VAL A 194 9.27 -23.90 5.04
CA VAL A 194 8.57 -22.64 4.69
C VAL A 194 9.00 -21.51 5.61
N GLU A 195 9.08 -21.76 6.92
CA GLU A 195 9.53 -20.76 7.88
C GLU A 195 10.95 -20.30 7.58
N GLN A 196 11.89 -21.24 7.42
CA GLN A 196 13.28 -20.93 7.10
C GLN A 196 13.42 -20.20 5.76
N LEU A 197 12.71 -20.66 4.72
CA LEU A 197 12.72 -20.01 3.41
C LEU A 197 12.15 -18.59 3.47
N SER A 198 11.09 -18.37 4.25
CA SER A 198 10.49 -17.04 4.43
C SER A 198 11.45 -16.06 5.09
N HIS A 199 12.18 -16.48 6.12
CA HIS A 199 13.20 -15.65 6.77
C HIS A 199 14.36 -15.31 5.81
N ILE A 200 14.86 -16.32 5.08
CA ILE A 200 15.92 -16.12 4.07
C ILE A 200 15.43 -15.17 2.97
N ALA A 201 14.22 -15.40 2.43
CA ALA A 201 13.62 -14.57 1.41
C ALA A 201 13.45 -13.11 1.88
N ALA A 202 12.99 -12.91 3.12
CA ALA A 202 12.83 -11.57 3.69
C ALA A 202 14.17 -10.83 3.77
N ILE A 203 15.23 -11.47 4.25
CA ILE A 203 16.57 -10.88 4.31
C ILE A 203 17.10 -10.55 2.91
N VAL A 204 16.97 -11.49 1.97
CA VAL A 204 17.43 -11.30 0.59
C VAL A 204 16.68 -10.15 -0.09
N LEU A 205 15.35 -10.09 0.05
CA LEU A 205 14.55 -9.01 -0.54
C LEU A 205 14.93 -7.64 0.03
N LEU A 206 15.15 -7.51 1.33
CA LEU A 206 15.62 -6.26 1.94
C LEU A 206 17.03 -5.85 1.46
N LEU A 207 17.93 -6.81 1.28
CA LEU A 207 19.24 -6.53 0.70
C LEU A 207 19.12 -6.05 -0.75
N LEU A 208 18.28 -6.71 -1.56
CA LEU A 208 18.00 -6.30 -2.94
C LEU A 208 17.37 -4.92 -3.00
N TYR A 209 16.44 -4.61 -2.08
CA TYR A 209 15.86 -3.29 -1.96
C TYR A 209 16.90 -2.22 -1.63
N GLY A 210 17.80 -2.48 -0.68
CA GLY A 210 18.90 -1.59 -0.38
C GLY A 210 19.84 -1.35 -1.59
N LEU A 211 20.14 -2.40 -2.37
CA LEU A 211 20.89 -2.28 -3.61
C LEU A 211 20.15 -1.50 -4.68
N PHE A 212 18.83 -1.69 -4.81
CA PHE A 212 17.99 -0.94 -5.73
C PHE A 212 17.96 0.55 -5.38
N LEU A 213 17.80 0.90 -4.10
CA LEU A 213 17.89 2.30 -3.64
C LEU A 213 19.25 2.92 -3.92
N TYR A 214 20.34 2.17 -3.70
CA TYR A 214 21.68 2.62 -4.06
C TYR A 214 21.83 2.83 -5.57
N PHE A 215 21.27 1.93 -6.37
CA PHE A 215 21.24 2.04 -7.83
C PHE A 215 20.50 3.29 -8.27
N GLN A 216 19.30 3.50 -7.76
CA GLN A 216 18.41 4.61 -8.11
C GLN A 216 18.97 5.97 -7.68
N PHE A 217 19.46 6.09 -6.44
CA PHE A 217 19.83 7.38 -5.86
C PHE A 217 21.33 7.72 -5.92
N LYS A 218 22.19 6.77 -6.33
CA LYS A 218 23.64 7.00 -6.34
C LYS A 218 24.31 6.64 -7.65
N SER A 219 24.12 5.43 -8.16
CA SER A 219 24.92 4.96 -9.29
C SER A 219 24.32 5.29 -10.66
N HIS A 220 22.99 5.39 -10.76
CA HIS A 220 22.28 5.57 -12.03
C HIS A 220 21.15 6.61 -11.90
N VAL A 221 21.41 7.70 -11.20
CA VAL A 221 20.45 8.79 -10.95
C VAL A 221 19.82 9.30 -12.25
N ASP A 222 20.61 9.44 -13.31
CA ASP A 222 20.17 9.97 -14.60
C ASP A 222 19.08 9.11 -15.29
N LEU A 223 19.01 7.80 -14.98
CA LEU A 223 17.97 6.91 -15.53
C LEU A 223 16.60 7.13 -14.91
N PHE A 224 16.57 7.70 -13.69
CA PHE A 224 15.35 7.92 -12.91
C PHE A 224 15.02 9.41 -12.77
N ALA A 225 15.88 10.29 -13.25
CA ALA A 225 15.60 11.72 -13.32
C ALA A 225 14.47 11.94 -14.34
N THR A 226 13.24 12.10 -13.85
CA THR A 226 12.15 12.63 -14.68
C THR A 226 12.45 14.09 -14.99
N GLU A 227 12.22 14.55 -16.22
CA GLU A 227 12.45 15.94 -16.66
C GLU A 227 11.62 16.98 -15.88
N THR A 228 10.83 16.54 -14.92
CA THR A 228 9.90 17.35 -14.12
C THR A 228 10.34 17.52 -12.66
N HIS A 229 11.62 17.72 -12.38
CA HIS A 229 12.01 18.36 -11.13
C HIS A 229 11.69 19.86 -11.19
N HIS A 230 10.41 20.19 -11.25
CA HIS A 230 9.98 21.48 -10.72
C HIS A 230 10.25 21.39 -9.22
N HIS A 231 11.19 22.23 -8.74
CA HIS A 231 11.31 22.52 -7.32
C HIS A 231 9.98 23.14 -6.86
N GLU A 232 9.03 22.29 -6.50
CA GLU A 232 7.84 22.75 -5.82
C GLU A 232 8.33 23.35 -4.48
N ALA A 233 7.96 24.60 -4.24
CA ALA A 233 8.27 25.23 -2.96
C ALA A 233 7.41 24.54 -1.88
N PRO A 234 7.97 24.25 -0.70
CA PRO A 234 7.20 23.64 0.37
C PRO A 234 6.00 24.51 0.73
N GLU A 235 4.83 23.92 0.82
CA GLU A 235 3.60 24.59 1.24
C GLU A 235 3.49 24.70 2.78
N MET A 236 4.20 23.84 3.51
CA MET A 236 4.22 23.81 4.98
C MET A 236 5.61 24.10 5.52
N THR A 237 5.70 24.60 6.74
CA THR A 237 6.99 24.63 7.45
C THR A 237 7.43 23.21 7.81
N LYS A 238 8.74 22.95 7.84
CA LYS A 238 9.27 21.64 8.27
C LYS A 238 8.70 21.19 9.61
N LYS A 239 8.50 22.12 10.54
CA LYS A 239 7.92 21.85 11.87
C LYS A 239 6.46 21.41 11.75
N ASP A 240 5.66 22.12 10.97
CA ASP A 240 4.25 21.79 10.78
C ASP A 240 4.07 20.45 10.06
N ALA A 241 4.91 20.16 9.07
CA ALA A 241 4.92 18.87 8.38
C ALA A 241 5.25 17.70 9.33
N ILE A 242 6.24 17.87 10.22
CA ILE A 242 6.57 16.85 11.24
C ILE A 242 5.40 16.67 12.23
N ILE A 243 4.79 17.76 12.70
CA ILE A 243 3.64 17.68 13.61
C ILE A 243 2.47 16.98 12.91
N LEU A 244 2.18 17.34 11.66
CA LEU A 244 1.12 16.70 10.86
C LEU A 244 1.38 15.20 10.72
N LEU A 245 2.62 14.79 10.40
CA LEU A 245 2.99 13.38 10.30
C LEU A 245 2.74 12.63 11.60
N VAL A 246 3.17 13.19 12.74
CA VAL A 246 2.98 12.56 14.05
C VAL A 246 1.49 12.44 14.40
N VAL A 247 0.72 13.52 14.21
CA VAL A 247 -0.72 13.53 14.53
C VAL A 247 -1.47 12.54 13.63
N ALA A 248 -1.20 12.56 12.32
CA ALA A 248 -1.83 11.63 11.37
C ALA A 248 -1.47 10.18 11.70
N THR A 249 -0.20 9.88 12.03
CA THR A 249 0.23 8.54 12.44
C THR A 249 -0.49 8.04 13.69
N ILE A 250 -0.64 8.88 14.71
CA ILE A 250 -1.39 8.53 15.93
C ILE A 250 -2.86 8.22 15.60
N LEU A 251 -3.49 9.05 14.77
CA LEU A 251 -4.90 8.86 14.38
C LEU A 251 -5.08 7.62 13.50
N VAL A 252 -4.18 7.37 12.53
CA VAL A 252 -4.19 6.13 11.72
C VAL A 252 -4.05 4.92 12.63
N SER A 253 -3.09 4.94 13.57
CA SER A 253 -2.86 3.83 14.49
C SER A 253 -4.09 3.55 15.35
N TRP A 254 -4.78 4.59 15.82
CA TRP A 254 -6.01 4.44 16.59
C TRP A 254 -7.14 3.82 15.75
N MET A 255 -7.36 4.34 14.53
CA MET A 255 -8.39 3.78 13.64
C MET A 255 -8.05 2.35 13.19
N ALA A 256 -6.78 2.06 12.96
CA ALA A 256 -6.32 0.72 12.61
C ALA A 256 -6.46 -0.28 13.77
N GLU A 257 -6.29 0.15 15.02
CA GLU A 257 -6.56 -0.67 16.20
C GLU A 257 -8.04 -1.07 16.27
N VAL A 258 -8.95 -0.10 16.09
CA VAL A 258 -10.39 -0.38 16.02
C VAL A 258 -10.70 -1.36 14.88
N LEU A 259 -10.12 -1.13 13.69
CA LEU A 259 -10.30 -1.97 12.53
C LEU A 259 -9.87 -3.43 12.79
N VAL A 260 -8.68 -3.64 13.31
CA VAL A 260 -8.14 -4.99 13.60
C VAL A 260 -8.96 -5.70 14.67
N HIS A 261 -9.42 -4.96 15.69
CA HIS A 261 -10.28 -5.53 16.74
C HIS A 261 -11.65 -5.96 16.20
N SER A 262 -12.22 -5.19 15.29
CA SER A 262 -13.59 -5.39 14.79
C SER A 262 -13.67 -6.33 13.58
N VAL A 263 -12.54 -6.72 12.98
CA VAL A 263 -12.54 -7.44 11.68
C VAL A 263 -13.24 -8.79 11.72
N GLU A 264 -13.04 -9.56 12.81
CA GLU A 264 -13.65 -10.88 12.99
C GLU A 264 -15.18 -10.77 13.08
N TYR A 265 -15.65 -9.87 13.94
CA TYR A 265 -17.09 -9.63 14.14
C TYR A 265 -17.78 -9.12 12.87
N ALA A 266 -17.12 -8.20 12.15
CA ALA A 266 -17.65 -7.68 10.90
C ALA A 266 -17.72 -8.75 9.79
N ALA A 267 -16.75 -9.64 9.74
CA ALA A 267 -16.72 -10.76 8.80
C ALA A 267 -17.89 -11.71 9.07
N ASP A 268 -18.08 -12.12 10.32
CA ASP A 268 -19.11 -13.06 10.74
C ASP A 268 -20.52 -12.49 10.57
N ASP A 269 -20.75 -11.24 11.03
CA ASP A 269 -22.06 -10.59 10.95
C ASP A 269 -22.53 -10.38 9.52
N MET A 270 -21.61 -10.05 8.61
CA MET A 270 -21.92 -9.81 7.19
C MET A 270 -21.75 -11.04 6.30
N GLY A 271 -21.21 -12.13 6.82
CA GLY A 271 -20.90 -13.33 6.04
C GLY A 271 -19.84 -13.07 4.96
N LEU A 272 -18.89 -12.17 5.21
CA LEU A 272 -17.80 -11.86 4.30
C LEU A 272 -16.58 -12.78 4.58
N PRO A 273 -16.01 -13.43 3.56
CA PRO A 273 -14.78 -14.19 3.74
C PRO A 273 -13.65 -13.28 4.23
N HIS A 274 -12.88 -13.73 5.23
CA HIS A 274 -11.71 -13.00 5.74
C HIS A 274 -10.70 -12.68 4.63
N LEU A 275 -10.56 -13.61 3.68
CA LEU A 275 -9.72 -13.45 2.50
C LEU A 275 -10.17 -12.26 1.64
N PHE A 276 -11.48 -12.09 1.42
CA PHE A 276 -12.03 -10.95 0.68
C PHE A 276 -11.77 -9.62 1.43
N ILE A 277 -11.92 -9.60 2.74
CA ILE A 277 -11.62 -8.42 3.55
C ILE A 277 -10.14 -8.05 3.40
N GLY A 278 -9.24 -9.02 3.58
CA GLY A 278 -7.79 -8.81 3.50
C GLY A 278 -7.32 -8.41 2.10
N VAL A 279 -7.73 -9.13 1.06
CA VAL A 279 -7.24 -8.90 -0.31
C VAL A 279 -7.88 -7.69 -0.98
N ILE A 280 -9.16 -7.41 -0.69
CA ILE A 280 -9.92 -6.38 -1.41
C ILE A 280 -10.17 -5.16 -0.53
N LEU A 281 -10.83 -5.32 0.63
CA LEU A 281 -11.29 -4.16 1.41
C LEU A 281 -10.13 -3.40 2.05
N LEU A 282 -9.22 -4.07 2.74
CA LEU A 282 -8.10 -3.38 3.41
C LEU A 282 -7.22 -2.59 2.42
N PRO A 283 -6.76 -3.16 1.31
CA PRO A 283 -5.95 -2.41 0.35
C PRO A 283 -6.72 -1.28 -0.36
N LEU A 284 -8.01 -1.50 -0.65
CA LEU A 284 -8.84 -0.48 -1.29
C LEU A 284 -8.91 0.81 -0.47
N PHE A 285 -9.05 0.69 0.84
CA PHE A 285 -9.14 1.83 1.74
C PHE A 285 -7.77 2.30 2.26
N GLY A 286 -6.85 1.38 2.55
CA GLY A 286 -5.50 1.69 3.02
C GLY A 286 -4.69 2.50 1.99
N ASN A 287 -4.76 2.11 0.72
CA ASN A 287 -4.05 2.76 -0.39
C ASN A 287 -4.86 3.83 -1.13
N ALA A 288 -6.05 4.20 -0.64
CA ALA A 288 -6.96 5.10 -1.36
C ALA A 288 -6.33 6.45 -1.74
N ALA A 289 -5.41 6.96 -0.93
CA ALA A 289 -4.68 8.20 -1.21
C ALA A 289 -3.81 8.08 -2.46
N GLU A 290 -3.02 7.01 -2.56
CA GLU A 290 -2.18 6.72 -3.73
C GLU A 290 -3.04 6.44 -4.97
N HIS A 291 -4.14 5.68 -4.79
CA HIS A 291 -5.10 5.38 -5.84
C HIS A 291 -5.64 6.66 -6.48
N PHE A 292 -6.12 7.57 -5.64
CA PHE A 292 -6.66 8.85 -6.10
C PHE A 292 -5.59 9.67 -6.83
N THR A 293 -4.40 9.77 -6.26
CA THR A 293 -3.30 10.54 -6.85
C THR A 293 -2.92 9.98 -8.22
N ALA A 294 -2.72 8.68 -8.36
CA ALA A 294 -2.34 8.04 -9.62
C ALA A 294 -3.37 8.30 -10.73
N VAL A 295 -4.67 8.18 -10.43
CA VAL A 295 -5.74 8.43 -11.40
C VAL A 295 -5.83 9.90 -11.80
N VAL A 296 -5.70 10.83 -10.84
CA VAL A 296 -5.76 12.28 -11.11
C VAL A 296 -4.61 12.72 -12.01
N VAL A 297 -3.38 12.25 -11.76
CA VAL A 297 -2.22 12.64 -12.59
C VAL A 297 -2.28 12.01 -13.98
N ALA A 298 -2.82 10.80 -14.12
CA ALA A 298 -3.09 10.19 -15.43
C ALA A 298 -4.06 11.04 -16.27
N GLY A 299 -5.11 11.57 -15.65
CA GLY A 299 -6.05 12.48 -16.30
C GLY A 299 -5.46 13.84 -16.71
N LYS A 300 -4.25 14.18 -16.24
CA LYS A 300 -3.48 15.39 -16.60
C LYS A 300 -2.33 15.10 -17.57
N ASP A 301 -2.36 13.98 -18.26
CA ASP A 301 -1.30 13.50 -19.18
C ASP A 301 0.08 13.31 -18.51
N LYS A 302 0.08 12.94 -17.23
CA LYS A 302 1.29 12.60 -16.47
C LYS A 302 1.33 11.10 -16.19
N MET A 303 1.26 10.29 -17.26
CA MET A 303 1.19 8.84 -17.14
C MET A 303 2.47 8.24 -16.55
N ASP A 304 3.64 8.83 -16.80
CA ASP A 304 4.91 8.47 -16.17
C ASP A 304 4.80 8.46 -14.63
N LEU A 305 4.24 9.54 -14.07
CA LEU A 305 4.06 9.66 -12.63
C LEU A 305 3.02 8.66 -12.10
N SER A 306 1.91 8.49 -12.82
CA SER A 306 0.86 7.54 -12.46
C SER A 306 1.38 6.09 -12.44
N PHE A 307 2.15 5.72 -13.46
CA PHE A 307 2.79 4.41 -13.54
C PHE A 307 3.82 4.22 -12.41
N ALA A 308 4.64 5.23 -12.15
CA ALA A 308 5.64 5.21 -11.07
C ALA A 308 4.99 5.04 -9.69
N ILE A 309 3.85 5.68 -9.42
CA ILE A 309 3.09 5.50 -8.17
C ILE A 309 2.60 4.05 -8.06
N SER A 310 1.88 3.54 -9.05
CA SER A 310 1.24 2.22 -8.98
C SER A 310 2.26 1.07 -8.93
N MET A 311 3.25 1.09 -9.82
CA MET A 311 4.29 0.06 -9.89
C MET A 311 5.28 0.21 -8.72
N GLY A 312 5.62 1.44 -8.35
CA GLY A 312 6.55 1.72 -7.25
C GLY A 312 5.99 1.23 -5.90
N SER A 313 4.73 1.56 -5.59
CA SER A 313 4.08 1.10 -4.37
C SER A 313 4.01 -0.44 -4.33
N SER A 314 3.57 -1.10 -5.41
CA SER A 314 3.56 -2.58 -5.49
C SER A 314 4.94 -3.19 -5.24
N THR A 315 5.98 -2.61 -5.85
CA THR A 315 7.37 -3.07 -5.68
C THR A 315 7.81 -2.89 -4.22
N GLN A 316 7.54 -1.75 -3.60
CA GLN A 316 7.89 -1.48 -2.20
C GLN A 316 7.17 -2.44 -1.24
N ILE A 317 5.90 -2.77 -1.49
CA ILE A 317 5.18 -3.76 -0.70
C ILE A 317 5.88 -5.12 -0.80
N ALA A 318 6.25 -5.56 -1.99
CA ALA A 318 6.88 -6.86 -2.21
C ALA A 318 8.31 -6.97 -1.64
N VAL A 319 9.14 -5.92 -1.80
CA VAL A 319 10.58 -6.00 -1.46
C VAL A 319 10.94 -5.35 -0.12
N PHE A 320 10.02 -4.57 0.47
CA PHE A 320 10.27 -3.87 1.72
C PHE A 320 9.21 -4.17 2.79
N VAL A 321 7.93 -3.85 2.56
CA VAL A 321 6.88 -4.00 3.57
C VAL A 321 6.71 -5.46 3.98
N ALA A 322 6.49 -6.35 3.03
CA ALA A 322 6.30 -7.78 3.31
C ALA A 322 7.49 -8.41 4.02
N PRO A 323 8.76 -8.22 3.58
CA PRO A 323 9.93 -8.69 4.30
C PRO A 323 10.05 -8.12 5.71
N VAL A 324 9.77 -6.84 5.93
CA VAL A 324 9.81 -6.23 7.28
C VAL A 324 8.77 -6.88 8.18
N MET A 325 7.55 -7.12 7.69
CA MET A 325 6.49 -7.77 8.47
C MET A 325 6.88 -9.21 8.87
N ILE A 326 7.51 -9.98 7.97
CA ILE A 326 8.04 -11.32 8.29
C ILE A 326 9.08 -11.24 9.42
N LEU A 327 10.03 -10.31 9.35
CA LEU A 327 11.08 -10.20 10.37
C LEU A 327 10.54 -9.69 11.72
N VAL A 328 9.55 -8.80 11.70
CA VAL A 328 8.87 -8.33 12.92
C VAL A 328 8.08 -9.47 13.55
N ALA A 329 7.31 -10.23 12.77
CA ALA A 329 6.55 -11.37 13.23
C ALA A 329 7.48 -12.44 13.84
N TRP A 330 8.61 -12.72 13.18
CA TRP A 330 9.64 -13.62 13.72
C TRP A 330 10.17 -13.13 15.07
N ALA A 331 10.47 -11.86 15.21
CA ALA A 331 10.93 -11.28 16.48
C ALA A 331 9.86 -11.36 17.60
N MET A 332 8.58 -11.40 17.21
CA MET A 332 7.44 -11.50 18.13
C MET A 332 6.95 -12.95 18.33
N ASN A 333 7.60 -13.94 17.74
CA ASN A 333 7.23 -15.36 17.73
C ASN A 333 5.82 -15.62 17.15
N VAL A 334 5.44 -14.84 16.13
CA VAL A 334 4.21 -15.04 15.36
C VAL A 334 4.55 -15.81 14.07
N PRO A 335 3.80 -16.88 13.71
CA PRO A 335 4.13 -17.75 12.58
C PRO A 335 3.73 -17.16 11.23
N LEU A 336 4.12 -15.92 10.97
CA LEU A 336 3.90 -15.26 9.67
C LEU A 336 4.99 -15.70 8.68
N THR A 337 4.57 -16.22 7.55
CA THR A 337 5.45 -16.71 6.48
C THR A 337 5.01 -16.18 5.11
N PHE A 338 5.84 -16.40 4.08
CA PHE A 338 5.47 -16.17 2.68
C PHE A 338 4.71 -17.36 2.08
N GLU A 339 4.02 -18.12 2.89
CA GLU A 339 3.09 -19.13 2.41
C GLU A 339 1.71 -18.49 2.19
N PHE A 340 1.41 -18.16 0.96
CA PHE A 340 0.12 -17.61 0.56
C PHE A 340 -0.82 -18.72 0.07
N GLY A 341 -2.12 -18.48 0.06
CA GLY A 341 -3.07 -19.36 -0.58
C GLY A 341 -2.78 -19.50 -2.09
N MET A 342 -3.17 -20.62 -2.67
CA MET A 342 -2.91 -20.89 -4.08
C MET A 342 -3.56 -19.83 -4.99
N LEU A 343 -4.78 -19.41 -4.69
CA LEU A 343 -5.48 -18.38 -5.46
C LEU A 343 -4.75 -17.04 -5.42
N GLU A 344 -4.30 -16.60 -4.24
CA GLU A 344 -3.54 -15.37 -4.04
C GLU A 344 -2.20 -15.42 -4.78
N THR A 345 -1.49 -16.54 -4.66
CA THR A 345 -0.19 -16.78 -5.30
C THR A 345 -0.29 -16.68 -6.82
N VAL A 346 -1.25 -17.38 -7.42
CA VAL A 346 -1.47 -17.37 -8.87
C VAL A 346 -1.94 -16.00 -9.34
N ALA A 347 -2.89 -15.38 -8.62
CA ALA A 347 -3.40 -14.05 -8.95
C ALA A 347 -2.29 -13.00 -8.95
N ALA A 348 -1.45 -12.97 -7.90
CA ALA A 348 -0.36 -12.01 -7.78
C ALA A 348 0.69 -12.20 -8.88
N PHE A 349 1.14 -13.43 -9.12
CA PHE A 349 2.15 -13.71 -10.15
C PHE A 349 1.66 -13.35 -11.55
N LEU A 350 0.43 -13.79 -11.92
CA LEU A 350 -0.13 -13.47 -13.24
C LEU A 350 -0.39 -11.98 -13.42
N SER A 351 -0.77 -11.27 -12.35
CA SER A 351 -0.98 -9.81 -12.39
C SER A 351 0.33 -9.06 -12.65
N VAL A 352 1.42 -9.45 -12.00
CA VAL A 352 2.74 -8.88 -12.27
C VAL A 352 3.20 -9.19 -13.68
N LEU A 353 3.00 -10.42 -14.15
CA LEU A 353 3.38 -10.84 -15.48
C LEU A 353 2.62 -10.05 -16.55
N ILE A 354 1.28 -9.95 -16.45
CA ILE A 354 0.46 -9.27 -17.45
C ILE A 354 0.73 -7.78 -17.49
N VAL A 355 0.94 -7.12 -16.33
CA VAL A 355 1.28 -5.70 -16.29
C VAL A 355 2.65 -5.45 -16.94
N ASN A 356 3.65 -6.30 -16.70
CA ASN A 356 4.93 -6.19 -17.39
C ASN A 356 4.81 -6.34 -18.91
N VAL A 357 3.92 -7.24 -19.38
CA VAL A 357 3.67 -7.42 -20.82
C VAL A 357 2.96 -6.21 -21.42
N ILE A 358 1.92 -5.69 -20.76
CA ILE A 358 1.16 -4.51 -21.21
C ILE A 358 2.06 -3.28 -21.23
N ALA A 359 2.87 -3.08 -20.20
CA ALA A 359 3.73 -1.91 -20.08
C ALA A 359 5.00 -1.97 -20.95
N ALA A 360 5.30 -3.09 -21.60
CA ALA A 360 6.55 -3.32 -22.29
C ALA A 360 6.82 -2.39 -23.49
N ASP A 361 5.78 -1.81 -24.10
CA ASP A 361 5.89 -0.86 -25.21
C ASP A 361 5.98 0.61 -24.76
N GLY A 362 5.97 0.88 -23.45
CA GLY A 362 6.05 2.24 -22.87
C GLY A 362 4.82 3.10 -23.13
N LYS A 363 3.65 2.50 -23.41
CA LYS A 363 2.43 3.19 -23.78
C LYS A 363 1.23 2.64 -23.01
N SER A 364 0.17 3.43 -22.94
CA SER A 364 -1.11 3.01 -22.38
C SER A 364 -2.29 3.53 -23.19
N ASN A 365 -3.38 2.78 -23.15
CA ASN A 365 -4.65 3.15 -23.74
C ASN A 365 -5.83 2.70 -22.85
N TRP A 366 -7.04 3.19 -23.15
CA TRP A 366 -8.23 2.91 -22.34
C TRP A 366 -8.63 1.43 -22.31
N LEU A 367 -8.35 0.67 -23.39
CA LEU A 367 -8.73 -0.75 -23.47
C LEU A 367 -7.89 -1.58 -22.49
N GLU A 368 -6.59 -1.32 -22.40
CA GLU A 368 -5.71 -1.97 -21.44
C GLU A 368 -6.18 -1.68 -20.00
N GLY A 369 -6.56 -0.42 -19.72
CA GLY A 369 -7.16 -0.06 -18.44
C GLY A 369 -8.44 -0.85 -18.14
N ALA A 370 -9.34 -0.99 -19.11
CA ALA A 370 -10.56 -1.77 -18.96
C ALA A 370 -10.29 -3.26 -18.74
N LEU A 371 -9.28 -3.84 -19.40
CA LEU A 371 -8.88 -5.24 -19.22
C LEU A 371 -8.32 -5.49 -17.82
N LEU A 372 -7.45 -4.61 -17.30
CA LEU A 372 -6.92 -4.69 -15.94
C LEU A 372 -8.04 -4.61 -14.90
N LEU A 373 -8.98 -3.66 -15.05
CA LEU A 373 -10.14 -3.54 -14.18
C LEU A 373 -11.06 -4.76 -14.23
N GLY A 374 -11.33 -5.27 -15.42
CA GLY A 374 -12.13 -6.49 -15.61
C GLY A 374 -11.48 -7.67 -14.87
N THR A 375 -10.16 -7.81 -14.97
CA THR A 375 -9.41 -8.84 -14.24
C THR A 375 -9.53 -8.65 -12.72
N TYR A 376 -9.38 -7.42 -12.22
CA TYR A 376 -9.54 -7.13 -10.79
C TYR A 376 -10.94 -7.48 -10.27
N ILE A 377 -11.99 -7.15 -11.03
CA ILE A 377 -13.38 -7.48 -10.66
C ILE A 377 -13.59 -8.99 -10.58
N VAL A 378 -13.08 -9.75 -11.56
CA VAL A 378 -13.19 -11.22 -11.55
C VAL A 378 -12.43 -11.83 -10.37
N LEU A 379 -11.23 -11.35 -10.08
CA LEU A 379 -10.47 -11.80 -8.90
C LEU A 379 -11.19 -11.43 -7.60
N GLY A 380 -11.73 -10.22 -7.48
CA GLY A 380 -12.52 -9.81 -6.33
C GLY A 380 -13.74 -10.70 -6.12
N ALA A 381 -14.45 -11.06 -7.19
CA ALA A 381 -15.54 -12.02 -7.12
C ALA A 381 -15.05 -13.42 -6.70
N ALA A 382 -13.89 -13.87 -7.18
CA ALA A 382 -13.32 -15.15 -6.78
C ALA A 382 -12.98 -15.18 -5.29
N PHE A 383 -12.39 -14.11 -4.74
CA PHE A 383 -12.11 -13.98 -3.30
C PHE A 383 -13.40 -13.88 -2.46
N LEU A 384 -14.45 -13.27 -3.01
CA LEU A 384 -15.75 -13.16 -2.32
C LEU A 384 -16.48 -14.51 -2.22
N VAL A 385 -16.34 -15.39 -3.21
CA VAL A 385 -16.99 -16.71 -3.20
C VAL A 385 -16.07 -17.83 -2.70
N HIS A 386 -14.83 -17.51 -2.34
CA HIS A 386 -13.89 -18.45 -1.75
C HIS A 386 -14.40 -18.86 -0.36
N PRO A 387 -14.50 -20.17 -0.04
CA PRO A 387 -15.01 -20.65 1.24
C PRO A 387 -14.10 -20.27 2.41
#